data_e29d50de45b290f4256af8155666878b
#
_entry.id   e29d50de45b290f4256af8155666878b
#
_cell.length_a   1.000
_cell.length_b   1.000
_cell.length_c   1.000
_cell.angle_alpha   90.00
_cell.angle_beta   90.00
_cell.angle_gamma   90.00
#
_symmetry.space_group_name_H-M   'P 1'
#
loop_
_entity.id
_entity.type
_entity.pdbx_description
1 polymer ?
#
loop_
_entity_poly.entity_id
_entity_poly.type
_entity_poly.pdbx_seq_one_letter_code
_entity_poly.pdbx_strand_id
1 'polypeptide(L)'
;DALQDLLEPERLSRFQSMKIIEVAPLAFMRGRTLNDAFIILDEAQNTTPPQMKMFLTRLGARSKAVVTGDITQTDLPQNQPSGLTEVRGILPEIDRLAFVYLTEEDVVRNPLVQRIVQAYERFENRSPENTPRSPAEQITPDLPAR
;
A
#
# COMPACT_ATOMS: atom_id res chain seq x y z
N ASP A 1 -2.76 -11.22 9.52
CA ASP A 1 -3.21 -12.30 8.64
C ASP A 1 -2.03 -13.15 8.16
N ALA A 2 -1.05 -12.66 7.39
CA ALA A 2 0.05 -13.48 6.86
C ALA A 2 0.83 -14.30 7.94
N LEU A 3 1.02 -13.76 9.13
CA LEU A 3 1.66 -14.51 10.22
C LEU A 3 0.79 -15.66 10.74
N GLN A 4 -0.54 -15.49 10.70
CA GLN A 4 -1.50 -16.53 11.09
C GLN A 4 -1.57 -17.66 10.06
N ASP A 5 -1.33 -17.34 8.79
CA ASP A 5 -1.27 -18.34 7.71
C ASP A 5 0.04 -19.15 7.75
N LEU A 6 1.12 -18.54 8.24
CA LEU A 6 2.46 -19.15 8.28
C LEU A 6 2.79 -19.85 9.60
N LEU A 7 2.12 -19.49 10.69
CA LEU A 7 2.41 -19.99 12.04
C LEU A 7 1.14 -20.49 12.71
N GLU A 8 1.26 -21.60 13.44
CA GLU A 8 0.18 -22.05 14.32
C GLU A 8 -0.16 -20.98 15.37
N PRO A 9 -1.45 -20.79 15.71
CA PRO A 9 -1.89 -19.72 16.61
C PRO A 9 -1.18 -19.69 17.97
N GLU A 10 -0.92 -20.87 18.55
CA GLU A 10 -0.21 -21.00 19.82
C GLU A 10 1.24 -20.54 19.72
N ARG A 11 1.91 -20.88 18.62
CA ARG A 11 3.30 -20.49 18.35
C ARG A 11 3.41 -18.99 18.10
N LEU A 12 2.48 -18.41 17.35
CA LEU A 12 2.42 -16.97 17.10
C LEU A 12 2.21 -16.21 18.42
N SER A 13 1.23 -16.62 19.24
CA SER A 13 0.95 -16.03 20.57
C SER A 13 2.18 -16.10 21.47
N ARG A 14 2.89 -17.23 21.50
CA ARG A 14 4.13 -17.38 22.25
C ARG A 14 5.21 -16.43 21.78
N PHE A 15 5.43 -16.29 20.47
CA PHE A 15 6.44 -15.38 19.92
C PHE A 15 6.12 -13.92 20.21
N GLN A 16 4.85 -13.54 20.19
CA GLN A 16 4.42 -12.20 20.56
C GLN A 16 4.60 -11.94 22.08
N SER A 17 4.24 -12.88 22.93
CA SER A 17 4.43 -12.75 24.40
C SER A 17 5.91 -12.64 24.79
N MET A 18 6.77 -13.34 24.08
CA MET A 18 8.24 -13.28 24.25
C MET A 18 8.88 -12.06 23.54
N LYS A 19 8.09 -11.22 22.86
CA LYS A 19 8.57 -10.09 22.05
C LYS A 19 9.58 -10.48 20.95
N ILE A 20 9.50 -11.72 20.47
CA ILE A 20 10.24 -12.18 19.30
C ILE A 20 9.58 -11.60 18.02
N ILE A 21 8.26 -11.56 18.01
CA ILE A 21 7.46 -10.88 16.98
C ILE A 21 6.76 -9.70 17.67
N GLU A 22 6.98 -8.51 17.14
CA GLU A 22 6.29 -7.30 17.54
C GLU A 22 5.56 -6.70 16.34
N VAL A 23 4.29 -6.38 16.51
CA VAL A 23 3.50 -5.60 15.55
C VAL A 23 3.18 -4.27 16.20
N ALA A 24 3.63 -3.19 15.61
CA ALA A 24 3.48 -1.86 16.18
C ALA A 24 3.19 -0.81 15.11
N PRO A 25 2.31 0.16 15.39
CA PRO A 25 2.13 1.32 14.53
C PRO A 25 3.43 2.12 14.34
N LEU A 26 3.61 2.68 13.15
CA LEU A 26 4.81 3.49 12.82
C LEU A 26 5.06 4.63 13.82
N ALA A 27 4.00 5.21 14.38
CA ALA A 27 4.10 6.28 15.37
C ALA A 27 4.90 5.88 16.64
N PHE A 28 4.89 4.60 17.02
CA PHE A 28 5.61 4.09 18.19
C PHE A 28 7.09 3.79 17.90
N MET A 29 7.56 4.02 16.70
CA MET A 29 8.98 3.85 16.34
C MET A 29 9.84 5.07 16.73
N ARG A 30 9.22 6.20 17.04
CA ARG A 30 9.95 7.42 17.42
C ARG A 30 10.76 7.19 18.71
N GLY A 31 12.05 7.55 18.68
CA GLY A 31 12.96 7.40 19.83
C GLY A 31 13.51 5.98 20.04
N ARG A 32 13.09 5.01 19.26
CA ARG A 32 13.64 3.64 19.29
C ARG A 32 14.86 3.49 18.37
N THR A 33 15.70 2.52 18.71
CA THR A 33 16.74 1.99 17.81
C THR A 33 16.48 0.49 17.68
N LEU A 34 16.33 0.01 16.47
CA LEU A 34 15.98 -1.37 16.17
C LEU A 34 17.26 -2.14 15.84
N ASN A 35 17.87 -2.74 16.84
CA ASN A 35 19.05 -3.59 16.72
C ASN A 35 18.65 -5.05 16.58
N ASP A 36 19.46 -5.85 15.89
CA ASP A 36 19.31 -7.30 15.78
C ASP A 36 17.90 -7.70 15.31
N ALA A 37 17.33 -6.94 14.38
CA ALA A 37 15.95 -7.06 14.00
C ALA A 37 15.76 -7.22 12.47
N PHE A 38 14.79 -8.03 12.08
CA PHE A 38 14.23 -8.03 10.75
C PHE A 38 12.93 -7.23 10.78
N ILE A 39 12.84 -6.17 10.01
CA ILE A 39 11.79 -5.18 10.11
C ILE A 39 11.04 -5.13 8.78
N ILE A 40 9.72 -5.17 8.83
CA ILE A 40 8.87 -5.00 7.66
C ILE A 40 8.04 -3.73 7.89
N LEU A 41 8.14 -2.77 6.98
CA LEU A 41 7.24 -1.63 6.87
C LEU A 41 6.32 -1.88 5.69
N ASP A 42 5.09 -2.21 5.97
CA ASP A 42 4.06 -2.48 4.97
C ASP A 42 3.22 -1.23 4.67
N GLU A 43 2.58 -1.19 3.48
CA GLU A 43 1.76 -0.06 3.01
C GLU A 43 2.49 1.29 3.08
N ALA A 44 3.78 1.27 2.77
CA ALA A 44 4.68 2.42 2.96
C ALA A 44 4.36 3.62 2.06
N GLN A 45 3.57 3.45 0.99
CA GLN A 45 3.06 4.55 0.17
C GLN A 45 2.19 5.53 0.98
N ASN A 46 1.60 5.06 2.09
CA ASN A 46 0.79 5.86 3.00
C ASN A 46 1.59 6.58 4.08
N THR A 47 2.91 6.50 4.04
CA THR A 47 3.78 7.30 4.90
C THR A 47 4.07 8.66 4.29
N THR A 48 4.17 9.67 5.14
CA THR A 48 4.71 10.97 4.73
C THR A 48 6.24 10.94 4.67
N PRO A 49 6.92 11.87 3.94
CA PRO A 49 8.38 11.96 3.92
C PRO A 49 9.02 12.02 5.32
N PRO A 50 8.52 12.83 6.28
CA PRO A 50 9.05 12.82 7.64
C PRO A 50 8.90 11.48 8.37
N GLN A 51 7.79 10.76 8.13
CA GLN A 51 7.56 9.44 8.73
C GLN A 51 8.50 8.39 8.15
N MET A 52 8.69 8.38 6.84
CA MET A 52 9.63 7.49 6.18
C MET A 52 11.07 7.75 6.64
N LYS A 53 11.50 9.00 6.68
CA LYS A 53 12.82 9.40 7.21
C LYS A 53 12.98 8.95 8.66
N MET A 54 11.96 9.20 9.48
CA MET A 54 11.95 8.78 10.88
C MET A 54 12.14 7.27 11.00
N PHE A 55 11.41 6.46 10.23
CA PHE A 55 11.52 5.01 10.23
C PHE A 55 12.91 4.53 9.81
N LEU A 56 13.40 4.96 8.67
CA LEU A 56 14.69 4.54 8.13
C LEU A 56 15.85 4.86 9.08
N THR A 57 15.76 5.96 9.82
CA THR A 57 16.76 6.34 10.83
C THR A 57 16.66 5.57 12.15
N ARG A 58 15.72 4.63 12.28
CA ARG A 58 15.63 3.70 13.45
C ARG A 58 16.42 2.42 13.26
N LEU A 59 16.90 2.15 12.04
CA LEU A 59 17.70 0.97 11.77
C LEU A 59 18.98 1.01 12.59
N GLY A 60 19.16 0.01 13.42
CA GLY A 60 20.32 -0.16 14.28
C GLY A 60 21.28 -1.23 13.75
N ALA A 61 22.23 -1.60 14.58
CA ALA A 61 23.24 -2.60 14.23
C ALA A 61 22.59 -3.97 13.94
N ARG A 62 23.11 -4.68 12.94
CA ARG A 62 22.70 -6.04 12.55
C ARG A 62 21.21 -6.17 12.21
N SER A 63 20.59 -5.09 11.74
CA SER A 63 19.19 -5.08 11.33
C SER A 63 19.05 -5.01 9.81
N LYS A 64 17.94 -5.57 9.33
CA LYS A 64 17.52 -5.51 7.94
C LYS A 64 16.09 -5.01 7.88
N ALA A 65 15.81 -4.07 6.98
CA ALA A 65 14.46 -3.63 6.71
C ALA A 65 14.03 -4.03 5.30
N VAL A 66 12.77 -4.41 5.19
CA VAL A 66 12.02 -4.54 3.94
C VAL A 66 10.90 -3.52 4.00
N VAL A 67 10.82 -2.68 3.00
CA VAL A 67 9.77 -1.66 2.85
C VAL A 67 8.94 -2.05 1.65
N THR A 68 7.66 -2.32 1.87
CA THR A 68 6.71 -2.71 0.82
C THR A 68 5.66 -1.63 0.62
N GLY A 69 5.16 -1.50 -0.59
CA GLY A 69 4.07 -0.57 -0.88
C GLY A 69 3.82 -0.44 -2.38
N ASP A 70 2.64 0.03 -2.71
CA ASP A 70 2.20 0.30 -4.07
C ASP A 70 2.07 1.82 -4.28
N ILE A 71 2.96 2.39 -5.08
CA ILE A 71 2.98 3.84 -5.34
C ILE A 71 1.76 4.35 -6.10
N THR A 72 0.96 3.45 -6.67
CA THR A 72 -0.27 3.80 -7.40
C THR A 72 -1.48 3.88 -6.48
N GLN A 73 -1.41 3.28 -5.28
CA GLN A 73 -2.51 3.15 -4.32
C GLN A 73 -2.23 3.95 -3.03
N THR A 74 -2.14 5.26 -3.14
CA THR A 74 -1.93 6.12 -1.97
C THR A 74 -3.24 6.66 -1.42
N ASP A 75 -3.44 6.51 -0.10
CA ASP A 75 -4.57 7.08 0.64
C ASP A 75 -4.25 8.48 1.22
N LEU A 76 -3.07 9.01 0.95
CA LEU A 76 -2.69 10.35 1.40
C LEU A 76 -3.52 11.43 0.67
N PRO A 77 -3.80 12.55 1.34
CA PRO A 77 -4.43 13.71 0.68
C PRO A 77 -3.66 14.13 -0.58
N GLN A 78 -4.37 14.59 -1.61
CA GLN A 78 -3.79 14.92 -2.93
C GLN A 78 -2.59 15.87 -2.88
N ASN A 79 -2.48 16.71 -1.86
CA ASN A 79 -1.38 17.66 -1.70
C ASN A 79 -0.24 17.14 -0.81
N GLN A 80 -0.29 15.89 -0.37
CA GLN A 80 0.70 15.32 0.52
C GLN A 80 1.54 14.26 -0.21
N PRO A 81 2.86 14.52 -0.39
CA PRO A 81 3.72 13.56 -1.05
C PRO A 81 3.89 12.29 -0.24
N SER A 82 3.99 11.16 -0.92
CA SER A 82 4.31 9.87 -0.30
C SER A 82 5.80 9.78 0.01
N GLY A 83 6.11 9.35 1.24
CA GLY A 83 7.48 9.11 1.66
C GLY A 83 8.15 7.98 0.85
N LEU A 84 7.39 6.96 0.44
CA LEU A 84 7.91 5.89 -0.42
C LEU A 84 8.30 6.42 -1.80
N THR A 85 7.51 7.31 -2.37
CA THR A 85 7.83 7.93 -3.67
C THR A 85 9.07 8.82 -3.57
N GLU A 86 9.20 9.58 -2.48
CA GLU A 86 10.34 10.50 -2.28
C GLU A 86 11.66 9.76 -2.11
N VAL A 87 11.71 8.68 -1.32
CA VAL A 87 12.96 7.93 -1.09
C VAL A 87 13.52 7.29 -2.35
N ARG A 88 12.70 7.00 -3.35
CA ARG A 88 13.15 6.51 -4.66
C ARG A 88 14.06 7.52 -5.39
N GLY A 89 13.88 8.79 -5.14
CA GLY A 89 14.73 9.85 -5.71
C GLY A 89 15.95 10.18 -4.85
N ILE A 90 15.90 9.89 -3.55
CA ILE A 90 16.95 10.32 -2.59
C ILE A 90 18.00 9.23 -2.34
N LEU A 91 17.60 7.94 -2.31
CA LEU A 91 18.41 6.85 -1.81
C LEU A 91 19.03 5.89 -2.84
N PRO A 92 18.92 6.07 -4.17
CA PRO A 92 19.38 5.05 -5.13
C PRO A 92 20.90 4.75 -5.06
N GLU A 93 21.70 5.73 -4.62
CA GLU A 93 23.16 5.62 -4.58
C GLU A 93 23.71 5.15 -3.23
N ILE A 94 22.83 4.78 -2.29
CA ILE A 94 23.25 4.35 -0.97
C ILE A 94 23.63 2.86 -1.01
N ASP A 95 24.87 2.57 -0.66
CA ASP A 95 25.36 1.20 -0.52
C ASP A 95 24.48 0.37 0.42
N ARG A 96 24.28 -0.90 0.07
CA ARG A 96 23.48 -1.87 0.84
C ARG A 96 21.98 -1.59 0.85
N LEU A 97 21.50 -0.71 -0.02
CA LEU A 97 20.08 -0.47 -0.28
C LEU A 97 19.77 -0.90 -1.70
N ALA A 98 18.65 -1.58 -1.89
CA ALA A 98 18.18 -2.01 -3.19
C ALA A 98 16.69 -1.68 -3.38
N PHE A 99 16.34 -1.25 -4.58
CA PHE A 99 14.95 -1.11 -5.01
C PHE A 99 14.59 -2.29 -5.92
N VAL A 100 13.52 -2.96 -5.59
CA VAL A 100 12.95 -4.06 -6.37
C VAL A 100 11.57 -3.62 -6.84
N TYR A 101 11.36 -3.64 -8.15
CA TYR A 101 10.08 -3.29 -8.76
C TYR A 101 9.39 -4.56 -9.21
N LEU A 102 8.19 -4.78 -8.72
CA LEU A 102 7.31 -5.86 -9.14
C LEU A 102 6.41 -5.34 -10.28
N THR A 103 6.10 -6.24 -11.20
CA THR A 103 5.24 -5.98 -12.36
C THR A 103 3.93 -6.76 -12.24
N GLU A 104 3.00 -6.54 -13.16
CA GLU A 104 1.76 -7.33 -13.22
C GLU A 104 2.00 -8.83 -13.36
N GLU A 105 3.13 -9.26 -13.93
CA GLU A 105 3.51 -10.67 -14.08
C GLU A 105 3.86 -11.32 -12.73
N ASP A 106 4.29 -10.52 -11.75
CA ASP A 106 4.64 -10.98 -10.40
C ASP A 106 3.40 -11.13 -9.50
N VAL A 107 2.25 -10.64 -9.95
CA VAL A 107 1.02 -10.61 -9.14
C VAL A 107 0.25 -11.91 -9.26
N VAL A 108 0.28 -12.73 -8.23
CA VAL A 108 -0.57 -13.92 -8.10
C VAL A 108 -1.94 -13.50 -7.58
N ARG A 109 -2.91 -13.32 -8.46
CA ARG A 109 -4.30 -12.98 -8.10
C ARG A 109 -5.29 -14.03 -8.63
N ASN A 110 -6.41 -14.16 -7.94
CA ASN A 110 -7.54 -14.91 -8.45
C ASN A 110 -7.97 -14.37 -9.83
N PRO A 111 -8.15 -15.21 -10.86
CA PRO A 111 -8.51 -14.77 -12.21
C PRO A 111 -9.76 -13.89 -12.29
N LEU A 112 -10.73 -14.09 -11.38
CA LEU A 112 -11.91 -13.26 -11.30
C LEU A 112 -11.55 -11.83 -10.83
N VAL A 113 -10.68 -11.71 -9.82
CA VAL A 113 -10.24 -10.41 -9.30
C VAL A 113 -9.47 -9.63 -10.37
N GLN A 114 -8.63 -10.28 -11.15
CA GLN A 114 -7.94 -9.65 -12.29
C GLN A 114 -8.93 -9.05 -13.29
N ARG A 115 -9.99 -9.80 -13.65
CA ARG A 115 -11.03 -9.31 -14.56
C ARG A 115 -11.82 -8.13 -13.99
N ILE A 116 -12.08 -8.15 -12.69
CA ILE A 116 -12.75 -7.05 -11.99
C ILE A 116 -11.88 -5.78 -12.05
N VAL A 117 -10.61 -5.86 -11.67
CA VAL A 117 -9.68 -4.73 -11.71
C VAL A 117 -9.60 -4.15 -13.12
N GLN A 118 -9.37 -4.97 -14.14
CA GLN A 118 -9.34 -4.55 -15.54
C GLN A 118 -10.64 -3.87 -16.00
N ALA A 119 -11.79 -4.29 -15.47
CA ALA A 119 -13.06 -3.65 -15.80
C ALA A 119 -13.17 -2.25 -15.19
N TYR A 120 -12.71 -2.05 -13.95
CA TYR A 120 -12.64 -0.73 -13.32
C TYR A 120 -11.66 0.21 -14.03
N GLU A 121 -10.45 -0.25 -14.33
CA GLU A 121 -9.46 0.54 -15.09
C GLU A 121 -9.98 1.00 -16.44
N ARG A 122 -10.69 0.13 -17.17
CA ARG A 122 -11.33 0.50 -18.44
C ARG A 122 -12.43 1.55 -18.26
N PHE A 123 -13.14 1.51 -17.14
CA PHE A 123 -14.19 2.48 -16.83
C PHE A 123 -13.58 3.84 -16.48
N GLU A 124 -12.56 3.88 -15.66
CA GLU A 124 -11.87 5.11 -15.23
C GLU A 124 -11.13 5.79 -16.38
N ASN A 125 -10.53 5.01 -17.28
CA ASN A 125 -9.85 5.51 -18.48
C ASN A 125 -10.81 5.93 -19.62
N ARG A 126 -12.12 5.75 -19.46
CA ARG A 126 -13.10 6.32 -20.39
C ARG A 126 -13.24 7.80 -20.10
N SER A 127 -12.68 8.64 -21.00
CA SER A 127 -12.88 10.10 -20.98
C SER A 127 -14.37 10.47 -20.87
N PRO A 128 -14.74 11.57 -20.17
CA PRO A 128 -16.14 11.96 -19.92
C PRO A 128 -16.98 12.28 -21.16
N GLU A 129 -16.43 12.27 -22.35
CA GLU A 129 -17.15 12.58 -23.60
C GLU A 129 -18.07 11.45 -24.11
N ASN A 130 -18.08 10.26 -23.52
CA ASN A 130 -18.87 9.14 -24.03
C ASN A 130 -19.70 8.44 -22.95
N THR A 131 -20.30 9.19 -22.04
CA THR A 131 -21.28 8.63 -21.10
C THR A 131 -22.60 8.40 -21.87
N PRO A 132 -23.07 7.17 -22.06
CA PRO A 132 -24.40 6.95 -22.62
C PRO A 132 -25.42 7.55 -21.65
N ARG A 133 -26.26 8.47 -22.15
CA ARG A 133 -27.36 9.04 -21.36
C ARG A 133 -28.19 7.92 -20.76
N SER A 134 -28.43 8.02 -19.45
CA SER A 134 -29.24 7.07 -18.70
C SER A 134 -30.64 6.91 -19.38
N PRO A 135 -31.19 5.68 -19.47
CA PRO A 135 -32.52 5.44 -20.03
C PRO A 135 -33.68 6.15 -19.33
N ALA A 136 -33.43 6.80 -18.18
CA ALA A 136 -34.44 7.47 -17.38
C ALA A 136 -34.96 8.81 -17.95
N GLU A 137 -34.31 9.40 -18.97
CA GLU A 137 -34.73 10.70 -19.52
C GLU A 137 -35.65 10.62 -20.75
N GLN A 138 -36.18 9.44 -21.09
CA GLN A 138 -37.07 9.26 -22.26
C GLN A 138 -38.53 9.07 -21.92
N ILE A 139 -38.95 9.33 -20.67
CA ILE A 139 -40.39 9.28 -20.32
C ILE A 139 -40.89 10.71 -20.14
N THR A 140 -41.19 11.40 -21.22
CA THR A 140 -42.16 12.52 -21.20
C THR A 140 -43.54 11.93 -21.39
N PRO A 141 -44.47 12.09 -20.42
CA PRO A 141 -45.88 11.74 -20.68
C PRO A 141 -46.49 12.83 -21.57
N ASP A 142 -46.95 12.39 -22.72
CA ASP A 142 -47.79 13.19 -23.61
C ASP A 142 -49.12 13.41 -22.91
N LEU A 143 -49.39 14.61 -22.40
CA LEU A 143 -50.70 15.00 -21.87
C LEU A 143 -51.49 15.67 -22.99
N PRO A 144 -52.66 15.15 -23.34
CA PRO A 144 -53.52 15.83 -24.33
C PRO A 144 -54.14 17.09 -23.71
N ALA A 145 -54.05 18.19 -24.47
CA ALA A 145 -54.72 19.45 -24.18
C ALA A 145 -56.24 19.26 -24.19
N ARG A 146 -56.89 19.82 -23.16
CA ARG A 146 -58.27 20.24 -23.18
C ARG A 146 -58.37 21.67 -22.74
#